data_ce626d817aa7a3b051bad8915d595a48
#
_entry.id   ce626d817aa7a3b051bad8915d595a48
#
_cell.length_a   1.000
_cell.length_b   1.000
_cell.length_c   1.000
_cell.angle_alpha   90.00
_cell.angle_beta   90.00
_cell.angle_gamma   90.00
#
_symmetry.space_group_name_H-M   'P 1'
#
loop_
_entity.id
_entity.type
_entity.pdbx_description
1 polymer ?
#
loop_
_entity_poly.entity_id
_entity_poly.type
_entity_poly.pdbx_seq_one_letter_code
_entity_poly.pdbx_strand_id
1 'polypeptide(L)'
;MRSKLADTLRGSIGVFDSGVGGLSVLRAIHAALPHEHLVYVADSGHAPYGDQSEVHITQRTLTVGNWLAEQGVKGITIACNTAT
;
A
#
# COMPACT_ATOMS: atom_id res chain seq x y z
N MET A 1 21.33 14.48 -2.70
CA MET A 1 21.19 14.23 -1.25
C MET A 1 19.87 13.51 -0.97
N ARG A 2 19.92 12.46 -0.20
CA ARG A 2 18.74 11.71 0.18
C ARG A 2 17.98 12.37 1.31
N SER A 3 16.65 12.41 1.22
CA SER A 3 15.84 12.89 2.32
C SER A 3 15.71 11.82 3.41
N LYS A 4 15.44 12.24 4.64
CA LYS A 4 15.10 11.32 5.73
C LYS A 4 13.90 10.44 5.40
N LEU A 5 12.91 11.00 4.69
CA LEU A 5 11.73 10.27 4.28
C LEU A 5 12.10 9.13 3.34
N ALA A 6 12.96 9.39 2.34
CA ALA A 6 13.41 8.36 1.41
C ALA A 6 14.13 7.22 2.13
N ASP A 7 14.94 7.53 3.14
CA ASP A 7 15.63 6.53 3.92
C ASP A 7 14.67 5.69 4.77
N THR A 8 13.62 6.32 5.31
CA THR A 8 12.59 5.62 6.07
C THR A 8 11.76 4.68 5.18
N LEU A 9 11.42 5.11 3.96
CA LEU A 9 10.65 4.29 3.02
C LEU A 9 11.42 3.06 2.57
N ARG A 10 12.74 3.18 2.45
CA ARG A 10 13.58 2.08 2.01
C ARG A 10 13.61 1.00 3.09
N GLY A 11 13.28 -0.23 2.68
CA GLY A 11 13.23 -1.38 3.60
C GLY A 11 11.98 -1.43 4.46
N SER A 12 11.01 -0.52 4.26
CA SER A 12 9.72 -0.60 4.95
C SER A 12 8.78 -1.60 4.25
N ILE A 13 7.64 -1.87 4.88
CA ILE A 13 6.59 -2.69 4.30
C ILE A 13 5.50 -1.76 3.78
N GLY A 14 5.18 -1.89 2.49
CA GLY A 14 4.10 -1.13 1.90
C GLY A 14 2.75 -1.81 2.15
N VAL A 15 1.76 -1.03 2.59
CA VAL A 15 0.40 -1.52 2.78
C VAL A 15 -0.49 -0.73 1.84
N PHE A 16 -1.06 -1.42 0.85
CA PHE A 16 -1.92 -0.81 -0.16
C PHE A 16 -3.38 -1.10 0.14
N ASP A 17 -4.21 -0.07 0.05
CA ASP A 17 -5.64 -0.13 0.28
C ASP A 17 -6.34 0.65 -0.84
N SER A 18 -7.53 0.19 -1.24
CA SER A 18 -8.35 0.90 -2.22
C SER A 18 -8.95 2.21 -1.69
N GLY A 19 -8.79 2.47 -0.40
CA GLY A 19 -9.33 3.67 0.25
C GLY A 19 -10.43 3.38 1.25
N VAL A 20 -10.81 2.10 1.42
CA VAL A 20 -11.86 1.70 2.37
C VAL A 20 -11.41 0.45 3.15
N GLY A 21 -11.46 0.52 4.46
CA GLY A 21 -11.32 -0.64 5.34
C GLY A 21 -9.91 -1.14 5.61
N GLY A 22 -8.88 -0.51 5.06
CA GLY A 22 -7.51 -0.99 5.20
C GLY A 22 -6.84 -0.70 6.53
N LEU A 23 -7.40 0.21 7.34
CA LEU A 23 -6.79 0.59 8.61
C LEU A 23 -6.74 -0.55 9.63
N SER A 24 -7.72 -1.44 9.61
CA SER A 24 -7.73 -2.60 10.52
C SER A 24 -6.60 -3.56 10.18
N VAL A 25 -6.30 -3.74 8.88
CA VAL A 25 -5.18 -4.57 8.42
C VAL A 25 -3.87 -3.91 8.82
N LEU A 26 -3.75 -2.59 8.63
CA LEU A 26 -2.56 -1.84 9.03
C LEU A 26 -2.27 -1.99 10.52
N ARG A 27 -3.29 -1.88 11.36
CA ARG A 27 -3.16 -2.07 12.82
C ARG A 27 -2.71 -3.48 13.16
N ALA A 28 -3.26 -4.49 12.49
CA ALA A 28 -2.89 -5.88 12.73
C ALA A 28 -1.42 -6.14 12.37
N ILE A 29 -0.96 -5.59 11.25
CA ILE A 29 0.44 -5.72 10.83
C ILE A 29 1.36 -5.03 11.83
N HIS A 30 1.00 -3.82 12.25
CA HIS A 30 1.81 -3.08 13.22
C HIS A 30 1.91 -3.80 14.56
N ALA A 31 0.81 -4.41 15.01
CA ALA A 31 0.81 -5.18 16.25
C ALA A 31 1.67 -6.44 16.15
N ALA A 32 1.65 -7.10 14.98
CA ALA A 32 2.44 -8.32 14.76
C ALA A 32 3.91 -8.02 14.53
N LEU A 33 4.23 -6.88 13.92
CA LEU A 33 5.58 -6.50 13.52
C LEU A 33 5.91 -5.09 14.02
N PRO A 34 5.99 -4.88 15.34
CA PRO A 34 6.09 -3.52 15.90
C PRO A 34 7.42 -2.81 15.58
N HIS A 35 8.44 -3.53 15.15
CA HIS A 35 9.73 -2.95 14.80
C HIS A 35 9.87 -2.63 13.31
N GLU A 36 8.86 -2.97 12.51
CA GLU A 36 8.90 -2.66 11.08
C GLU A 36 8.29 -1.29 10.81
N HIS A 37 8.91 -0.58 9.87
CA HIS A 37 8.33 0.66 9.35
C HIS A 37 7.28 0.30 8.30
N LEU A 38 6.12 0.93 8.39
CA LEU A 38 5.01 0.68 7.47
C LEU A 38 4.74 1.95 6.67
N VAL A 39 4.51 1.76 5.36
CA VAL A 39 4.05 2.82 4.47
C VAL A 39 2.64 2.47 4.02
N TYR A 40 1.68 3.27 4.42
CA TYR A 40 0.28 3.03 4.09
C TYR A 40 -0.13 3.94 2.93
N VAL A 41 -0.64 3.32 1.86
CA VAL A 41 -1.15 4.05 0.69
C VAL A 41 -2.61 3.69 0.49
N ALA A 42 -3.48 4.67 0.62
CA ALA A 42 -4.91 4.52 0.36
C ALA A 42 -5.24 5.22 -0.95
N ASP A 43 -5.75 4.48 -1.93
CA ASP A 43 -6.10 5.03 -3.24
C ASP A 43 -7.53 5.61 -3.22
N SER A 44 -7.77 6.53 -2.29
CA SER A 44 -9.10 7.05 -1.95
C SER A 44 -9.78 7.76 -3.12
N GLY A 45 -8.99 8.38 -4.00
CA GLY A 45 -9.54 9.07 -5.17
C GLY A 45 -10.16 8.13 -6.21
N HIS A 46 -9.91 6.83 -6.10
CA HIS A 46 -10.41 5.81 -7.02
C HIS A 46 -11.29 4.78 -6.33
N ALA A 47 -11.62 5.00 -5.06
CA ALA A 47 -12.50 4.10 -4.31
C ALA A 47 -13.98 4.35 -4.68
N PRO A 48 -14.87 3.34 -4.54
CA PRO A 48 -14.54 1.96 -4.21
C PRO A 48 -14.14 1.15 -5.46
N TYR A 49 -13.19 0.27 -5.31
CA TYR A 49 -12.72 -0.56 -6.43
C TYR A 49 -13.77 -1.56 -6.90
N GLY A 50 -14.65 -2.00 -6.02
CA GLY A 50 -15.69 -2.96 -6.36
C GLY A 50 -16.60 -2.50 -7.48
N ASP A 51 -16.75 -1.18 -7.69
CA ASP A 51 -17.58 -0.59 -8.75
C ASP A 51 -16.78 -0.31 -10.02
N GLN A 52 -15.50 -0.66 -10.06
CA GLN A 52 -14.63 -0.37 -11.19
C GLN A 52 -14.42 -1.59 -12.07
N SER A 53 -14.02 -1.37 -13.33
CA SER A 53 -13.67 -2.45 -14.24
C SER A 53 -12.39 -3.16 -13.79
N GLU A 54 -12.23 -4.42 -14.22
CA GLU A 54 -11.00 -5.16 -13.94
C GLU A 54 -9.76 -4.47 -14.48
N VAL A 55 -9.88 -3.86 -15.67
CA VAL A 55 -8.77 -3.13 -16.27
C VAL A 55 -8.37 -1.95 -15.38
N HIS A 56 -9.35 -1.19 -14.90
CA HIS A 56 -9.08 -0.05 -14.02
C HIS A 56 -8.43 -0.49 -12.71
N ILE A 57 -8.96 -1.55 -12.08
CA ILE A 57 -8.41 -2.09 -10.83
C ILE A 57 -6.97 -2.55 -11.03
N THR A 58 -6.70 -3.26 -12.13
CA THR A 58 -5.36 -3.73 -12.46
C THR A 58 -4.40 -2.56 -12.65
N GLN A 59 -4.81 -1.54 -13.40
CA GLN A 59 -3.99 -0.35 -13.63
C GLN A 59 -3.65 0.37 -12.33
N ARG A 60 -4.64 0.55 -11.43
CA ARG A 60 -4.40 1.21 -10.14
C ARG A 60 -3.48 0.38 -9.26
N THR A 61 -3.70 -0.92 -9.21
CA THR A 61 -2.86 -1.83 -8.41
C THR A 61 -1.41 -1.78 -8.89
N LEU A 62 -1.19 -1.83 -10.20
CA LEU A 62 0.16 -1.76 -10.78
C LEU A 62 0.79 -0.40 -10.54
N THR A 63 0.03 0.69 -10.68
CA THR A 63 0.54 2.05 -10.48
C THR A 63 1.03 2.23 -9.04
N VAL A 64 0.22 1.85 -8.07
CA VAL A 64 0.59 2.00 -6.65
C VAL A 64 1.70 1.02 -6.28
N GLY A 65 1.61 -0.22 -6.75
CA GLY A 65 2.63 -1.23 -6.50
C GLY A 65 4.00 -0.83 -7.04
N ASN A 66 4.04 -0.31 -8.26
CA ASN A 66 5.28 0.17 -8.87
C ASN A 66 5.85 1.36 -8.11
N TRP A 67 4.99 2.28 -7.68
CA TRP A 67 5.44 3.42 -6.88
C TRP A 67 6.07 2.95 -5.57
N LEU A 68 5.43 2.02 -4.87
CA LEU A 68 5.98 1.45 -3.63
C LEU A 68 7.32 0.76 -3.88
N ALA A 69 7.42 -0.01 -4.96
CA ALA A 69 8.67 -0.69 -5.32
C ALA A 69 9.79 0.32 -5.57
N GLU A 70 9.48 1.43 -6.24
CA GLU A 70 10.45 2.52 -6.49
C GLU A 70 10.94 3.16 -5.20
N GLN A 71 10.10 3.16 -4.15
CA GLN A 71 10.51 3.68 -2.84
C GLN A 71 11.41 2.72 -2.07
N GLY A 72 11.63 1.53 -2.58
CA GLY A 72 12.52 0.56 -1.95
C GLY A 72 11.89 -0.22 -0.80
N VAL A 73 10.57 -0.38 -0.79
CA VAL A 73 9.91 -1.22 0.22
C VAL A 73 10.34 -2.68 0.03
N LYS A 74 10.45 -3.41 1.13
CA LYS A 74 10.89 -4.82 1.09
C LYS A 74 9.74 -5.80 0.90
N GLY A 75 8.49 -5.34 1.00
CA GLY A 75 7.32 -6.17 0.79
C GLY A 75 6.09 -5.28 0.64
N ILE A 76 5.06 -5.81 -0.01
CA ILE A 76 3.80 -5.11 -0.23
C ILE A 76 2.66 -6.00 0.22
N THR A 77 1.81 -5.47 1.10
CA THR A 77 0.57 -6.12 1.50
C THR A 77 -0.59 -5.40 0.84
N ILE A 78 -1.45 -6.16 0.18
CA ILE A 78 -2.66 -5.62 -0.44
C ILE A 78 -3.83 -5.88 0.50
N ALA A 79 -4.37 -4.80 1.08
CA ALA A 79 -5.43 -4.86 2.08
C ALA A 79 -6.83 -4.73 1.47
N CYS A 80 -6.93 -4.89 0.15
CA CYS A 80 -8.19 -4.77 -0.59
C CYS A 80 -8.52 -6.11 -1.25
N ASN A 81 -9.63 -6.75 -0.87
CA ASN A 81 -10.04 -8.03 -1.45
C ASN A 81 -10.30 -7.93 -2.96
N THR A 82 -10.74 -6.79 -3.43
CA THR A 82 -11.02 -6.58 -4.86
C THR A 82 -9.73 -6.53 -5.67
N ALA A 83 -8.65 -6.00 -5.11
CA ALA A 83 -7.37 -5.83 -5.80
C ALA A 83 -6.41 -7.01 -5.64
N THR A 84 -6.73 -7.95 -4.76
CA THR A 84 -5.87 -9.14 -4.55
C THR A 84 -6.01 -10.23 -5.62
#